data_54300d88fac3df79f05d65058b4f381d
#
_entry.id   54300d88fac3df79f05d65058b4f381d
#
_cell.length_a   1.000
_cell.length_b   1.000
_cell.length_c   1.000
_cell.angle_alpha   90.00
_cell.angle_beta   90.00
_cell.angle_gamma   90.00
#
_symmetry.space_group_name_H-M   'P 1'
#
loop_
_entity.id
_entity.type
_entity.pdbx_description
1 polymer ?
#
loop_
_entity_poly.entity_id
_entity_poly.type
_entity_poly.pdbx_seq_one_letter_code
_entity_poly.pdbx_strand_id
1 'polypeptide(L)'
;MNYWTKKFTHLNRKYWNGKLSTIKVVVRDLAKDGAEGLYHYPYEDEEAMIEIDKNLTHHEKTNILLHEMCHHAVEELYEDRPYHDHGSEWKKEMRKCGFIGRINSKRGRYKTKAG
;
A
#
# COMPACT_ATOMS: atom_id res chain seq x y z
N MET A 1 -3.51 17.06 8.32
CA MET A 1 -2.92 15.87 7.66
C MET A 1 -1.89 15.25 8.60
N ASN A 2 -2.04 13.96 8.90
CA ASN A 2 -1.12 13.31 9.81
C ASN A 2 0.23 13.00 9.15
N TYR A 3 1.20 12.61 9.98
CA TYR A 3 2.55 12.34 9.50
C TYR A 3 2.58 11.33 8.35
N TRP A 4 1.83 10.24 8.48
CA TRP A 4 1.90 9.17 7.49
C TRP A 4 1.21 9.53 6.17
N THR A 5 0.19 10.38 6.21
CA THR A 5 -0.39 10.90 4.99
C THR A 5 0.59 11.85 4.28
N LYS A 6 1.35 12.63 5.05
CA LYS A 6 2.42 13.46 4.48
C LYS A 6 3.53 12.59 3.89
N LYS A 7 3.85 11.49 4.57
CA LYS A 7 4.86 10.55 4.07
C LYS A 7 4.39 9.91 2.76
N PHE A 8 3.11 9.58 2.65
CA PHE A 8 2.52 9.10 1.41
C PHE A 8 2.79 10.10 0.28
N THR A 9 2.50 11.37 0.51
CA THR A 9 2.70 12.40 -0.51
C THR A 9 4.16 12.48 -0.95
N HIS A 10 5.08 12.41 0.00
CA HIS A 10 6.50 12.42 -0.29
C HIS A 10 6.92 11.22 -1.15
N LEU A 11 6.49 10.03 -0.76
CA LEU A 11 6.83 8.79 -1.48
C LEU A 11 6.17 8.74 -2.85
N ASN A 12 4.96 9.26 -2.97
CA ASN A 12 4.27 9.36 -4.24
C ASN A 12 5.06 10.21 -5.23
N ARG A 13 5.57 11.34 -4.75
CA ARG A 13 6.40 12.20 -5.59
C ARG A 13 7.69 11.51 -5.99
N LYS A 14 8.30 10.82 -5.06
CA LYS A 14 9.59 10.15 -5.28
C LYS A 14 9.50 9.00 -6.28
N TYR A 15 8.47 8.15 -6.16
CA TYR A 15 8.40 6.92 -6.94
C TYR A 15 7.38 6.95 -8.07
N TRP A 16 6.41 7.84 -8.02
CA TRP A 16 5.33 7.91 -9.02
C TRP A 16 5.15 9.29 -9.61
N ASN A 17 6.09 10.21 -9.37
CA ASN A 17 6.04 11.58 -9.87
C ASN A 17 4.73 12.29 -9.51
N GLY A 18 4.15 11.93 -8.36
CA GLY A 18 2.91 12.52 -7.90
C GLY A 18 1.65 12.04 -8.61
N LYS A 19 1.75 10.97 -9.38
CA LYS A 19 0.63 10.49 -10.20
C LYS A 19 -0.50 9.84 -9.41
N LEU A 20 -0.21 9.33 -8.23
CA LEU A 20 -1.25 8.68 -7.43
C LEU A 20 -2.09 9.72 -6.72
N SER A 21 -3.39 9.47 -6.62
CA SER A 21 -4.23 10.35 -5.82
C SER A 21 -3.86 10.17 -4.35
N THR A 22 -3.87 11.29 -3.62
CA THR A 22 -3.55 11.26 -2.19
C THR A 22 -4.71 10.63 -1.44
N ILE A 23 -4.40 9.61 -0.65
CA ILE A 23 -5.41 8.94 0.17
C ILE A 23 -4.99 8.98 1.63
N LYS A 24 -5.94 8.76 2.51
CA LYS A 24 -5.72 8.80 3.93
C LYS A 24 -4.89 7.60 4.37
N VAL A 25 -3.91 7.84 5.24
CA VAL A 25 -3.12 6.79 5.86
C VAL A 25 -3.33 6.88 7.37
N VAL A 26 -3.75 5.78 7.96
CA VAL A 26 -4.08 5.69 9.39
C VAL A 26 -3.20 4.64 10.03
N VAL A 27 -2.68 4.94 11.21
CA VAL A 27 -1.92 3.99 12.00
C VAL A 27 -2.78 3.59 13.18
N ARG A 28 -3.04 2.29 13.31
CA ARG A 28 -3.83 1.77 14.42
C ARG A 28 -3.40 0.34 14.71
N ASP A 29 -3.89 -0.23 15.78
CA ASP A 29 -3.56 -1.59 16.16
C ASP A 29 -4.26 -2.58 15.23
N LEU A 30 -3.48 -3.30 14.45
CA LEU A 30 -3.98 -4.30 13.51
C LEU A 30 -3.74 -5.74 13.98
N ALA A 31 -3.33 -5.90 15.23
CA ALA A 31 -3.01 -7.24 15.74
C ALA A 31 -4.20 -8.20 15.60
N LYS A 32 -5.41 -7.73 15.88
CA LYS A 32 -6.61 -8.55 15.77
C LYS A 32 -6.97 -8.89 14.33
N ASP A 33 -6.51 -8.09 13.39
CA ASP A 33 -6.75 -8.34 11.98
C ASP A 33 -5.72 -9.28 11.39
N GLY A 34 -4.68 -9.62 12.14
CA GLY A 34 -3.61 -10.48 11.67
C GLY A 34 -2.83 -9.88 10.51
N ALA A 35 -2.75 -8.57 10.45
CA ALA A 35 -2.12 -7.87 9.34
C ALA A 35 -1.14 -6.82 9.82
N GLU A 36 -0.15 -6.50 9.01
CA GLU A 36 0.77 -5.40 9.27
C GLU A 36 0.34 -4.15 8.52
N GLY A 37 -0.40 -4.33 7.44
CA GLY A 37 -0.98 -3.23 6.67
C GLY A 37 -2.20 -3.71 5.92
N LEU A 38 -3.07 -2.76 5.60
CA LEU A 38 -4.29 -3.02 4.85
C LEU A 38 -4.47 -1.93 3.81
N TYR A 39 -4.78 -2.32 2.60
CA TYR A 39 -5.23 -1.38 1.58
C TYR A 39 -6.72 -1.58 1.39
N HIS A 40 -7.48 -0.50 1.58
CA HIS A 40 -8.92 -0.51 1.39
C HIS A 40 -9.20 0.04 -0.01
N TYR A 41 -9.74 -0.81 -0.87
CA TYR A 41 -10.09 -0.40 -2.22
C TYR A 41 -11.23 0.61 -2.18
N PRO A 42 -11.25 1.56 -3.12
CA PRO A 42 -12.40 2.47 -3.21
C PRO A 42 -13.65 1.67 -3.53
N TYR A 43 -14.76 2.02 -2.90
CA TYR A 43 -16.02 1.32 -3.10
C TYR A 43 -17.17 2.29 -2.93
N GLU A 44 -18.01 2.35 -3.94
CA GLU A 44 -19.13 3.31 -3.97
C GLU A 44 -18.63 4.71 -3.67
N ASP A 45 -19.11 5.31 -2.57
CA ASP A 45 -18.73 6.66 -2.19
C ASP A 45 -17.53 6.71 -1.26
N GLU A 46 -16.98 5.55 -0.90
CA GLU A 46 -15.84 5.48 0.00
C GLU A 46 -14.53 5.54 -0.77
N GLU A 47 -13.66 6.45 -0.35
CA GLU A 47 -12.34 6.58 -0.94
C GLU A 47 -11.42 5.47 -0.45
N ALA A 48 -10.38 5.18 -1.24
CA ALA A 48 -9.34 4.26 -0.83
C ALA A 48 -8.66 4.77 0.44
N MET A 49 -8.12 3.85 1.23
CA MET A 49 -7.43 4.20 2.46
C MET A 49 -6.38 3.13 2.76
N ILE A 50 -5.32 3.54 3.43
CA ILE A 50 -4.28 2.61 3.90
C ILE A 50 -4.28 2.61 5.42
N GLU A 51 -4.19 1.43 6.01
CA GLU A 51 -3.98 1.28 7.45
C GLU A 51 -2.66 0.58 7.70
N ILE A 52 -1.94 1.01 8.73
CA ILE A 52 -0.63 0.46 9.10
C ILE A 52 -0.67 0.10 10.57
N ASP A 53 -0.11 -1.06 10.92
CA ASP A 53 -0.08 -1.51 12.30
C ASP A 53 0.84 -0.61 13.14
N LYS A 54 0.30 -0.08 14.22
CA LYS A 54 1.03 0.81 15.12
C LYS A 54 2.20 0.12 15.82
N ASN A 55 2.17 -1.21 15.89
CA ASN A 55 3.18 -1.97 16.64
C ASN A 55 4.50 -2.17 15.89
N LEU A 56 4.55 -1.73 14.64
CA LEU A 56 5.78 -1.82 13.83
C LEU A 56 6.74 -0.69 14.16
N THR A 57 8.02 -0.92 13.87
CA THR A 57 9.01 0.16 13.98
C THR A 57 8.74 1.19 12.89
N HIS A 58 9.38 2.37 13.02
CA HIS A 58 9.23 3.41 12.00
C HIS A 58 9.65 2.90 10.61
N HIS A 59 10.79 2.22 10.56
CA HIS A 59 11.29 1.68 9.29
C HIS A 59 10.34 0.65 8.69
N GLU A 60 9.82 -0.23 9.52
CA GLU A 60 8.84 -1.23 9.07
C GLU A 60 7.56 -0.57 8.57
N LYS A 61 7.09 0.46 9.27
CA LYS A 61 5.90 1.21 8.82
C LYS A 61 6.11 1.81 7.43
N THR A 62 7.30 2.35 7.18
CA THR A 62 7.60 2.92 5.87
C THR A 62 7.54 1.86 4.79
N ASN A 63 8.11 0.69 5.05
CA ASN A 63 8.09 -0.40 4.09
C ASN A 63 6.66 -0.91 3.83
N ILE A 64 5.87 -0.99 4.89
CA ILE A 64 4.47 -1.40 4.76
C ILE A 64 3.68 -0.34 3.97
N LEU A 65 3.94 0.93 4.25
CA LEU A 65 3.29 1.99 3.47
C LEU A 65 3.57 1.84 1.98
N LEU A 66 4.84 1.61 1.61
CA LEU A 66 5.18 1.40 0.20
C LEU A 66 4.49 0.17 -0.38
N HIS A 67 4.41 -0.91 0.39
CA HIS A 67 3.72 -2.12 -0.02
C HIS A 67 2.25 -1.82 -0.36
N GLU A 68 1.57 -1.08 0.51
CA GLU A 68 0.17 -0.76 0.29
C GLU A 68 0.00 0.29 -0.82
N MET A 69 0.95 1.21 -0.96
CA MET A 69 0.94 2.18 -2.06
C MET A 69 1.06 1.48 -3.41
N CYS A 70 1.78 0.35 -3.46
CA CYS A 70 1.87 -0.40 -4.70
C CYS A 70 0.52 -1.00 -5.09
N HIS A 71 -0.29 -1.42 -4.11
CA HIS A 71 -1.66 -1.83 -4.40
C HIS A 71 -2.47 -0.67 -4.94
N HIS A 72 -2.29 0.51 -4.34
CA HIS A 72 -2.99 1.71 -4.79
C HIS A 72 -2.57 2.08 -6.22
N ALA A 73 -1.28 1.94 -6.53
CA ALA A 73 -0.78 2.22 -7.87
C ALA A 73 -1.40 1.27 -8.90
N VAL A 74 -1.52 0.00 -8.57
CA VAL A 74 -2.17 -0.96 -9.46
C VAL A 74 -3.63 -0.57 -9.68
N GLU A 75 -4.31 -0.17 -8.61
CA GLU A 75 -5.72 0.23 -8.69
C GLU A 75 -5.89 1.44 -9.62
N GLU A 76 -5.01 2.41 -9.53
CA GLU A 76 -5.17 3.66 -10.28
C GLU A 76 -4.54 3.68 -11.67
N LEU A 77 -3.45 2.94 -11.87
CA LEU A 77 -2.66 3.07 -13.09
C LEU A 77 -2.87 1.96 -14.10
N TYR A 78 -3.51 0.87 -13.71
CA TYR A 78 -3.72 -0.28 -14.59
C TYR A 78 -5.21 -0.46 -14.84
N GLU A 79 -5.62 -0.39 -16.10
CA GLU A 79 -7.04 -0.50 -16.46
C GLU A 79 -7.52 -1.94 -16.45
N ASP A 80 -6.77 -2.83 -17.08
CA ASP A 80 -7.15 -4.23 -17.21
C ASP A 80 -6.33 -5.10 -16.28
N ARG A 81 -6.44 -4.85 -15.00
CA ARG A 81 -5.67 -5.62 -14.05
C ARG A 81 -6.40 -6.90 -13.67
N PRO A 82 -5.68 -8.02 -13.62
CA PRO A 82 -6.26 -9.23 -13.06
C PRO A 82 -6.43 -9.08 -11.56
N TYR A 83 -7.38 -9.79 -11.00
CA TYR A 83 -7.64 -9.76 -9.57
C TYR A 83 -6.63 -10.60 -8.82
N HIS A 84 -5.41 -10.10 -8.71
CA HIS A 84 -4.37 -10.75 -7.91
C HIS A 84 -3.69 -9.70 -7.08
N ASP A 85 -3.91 -9.75 -5.76
CA ASP A 85 -3.35 -8.76 -4.84
C ASP A 85 -1.84 -8.62 -4.97
N HIS A 86 -1.15 -9.70 -5.23
CA HIS A 86 0.30 -9.70 -5.33
C HIS A 86 0.74 -10.27 -6.68
N GLY A 87 0.06 -9.87 -7.73
CA GLY A 87 0.36 -10.32 -9.09
C GLY A 87 1.53 -9.57 -9.70
N SER A 88 1.74 -9.78 -11.00
CA SER A 88 2.88 -9.21 -11.71
C SER A 88 2.89 -7.68 -11.70
N GLU A 89 1.73 -7.06 -11.78
CA GLU A 89 1.61 -5.60 -11.77
C GLU A 89 2.09 -5.03 -10.43
N TRP A 90 1.63 -5.63 -9.34
CA TRP A 90 2.05 -5.21 -8.01
C TRP A 90 3.56 -5.42 -7.81
N LYS A 91 4.07 -6.56 -8.23
CA LYS A 91 5.51 -6.82 -8.12
C LYS A 91 6.34 -5.83 -8.91
N LYS A 92 5.85 -5.42 -10.07
CA LYS A 92 6.52 -4.41 -10.89
C LYS A 92 6.59 -3.08 -10.13
N GLU A 93 5.50 -2.69 -9.48
CA GLU A 93 5.49 -1.47 -8.69
C GLU A 93 6.41 -1.57 -7.48
N MET A 94 6.45 -2.73 -6.84
CA MET A 94 7.36 -2.95 -5.71
C MET A 94 8.82 -2.77 -6.14
N ARG A 95 9.19 -3.30 -7.30
CA ARG A 95 10.55 -3.15 -7.81
C ARG A 95 10.86 -1.69 -8.15
N LYS A 96 9.88 -0.97 -8.65
CA LYS A 96 10.03 0.46 -8.91
C LYS A 96 10.39 1.21 -7.64
N CYS A 97 9.86 0.78 -6.51
CA CYS A 97 10.14 1.39 -5.21
C CYS A 97 11.45 0.92 -4.58
N GLY A 98 12.25 0.19 -5.32
CA GLY A 98 13.55 -0.24 -4.84
C GLY A 98 13.57 -1.57 -4.09
N PHE A 99 12.45 -2.27 -4.05
CA PHE A 99 12.44 -3.62 -3.49
C PHE A 99 13.05 -4.55 -4.52
N ILE A 100 14.20 -5.12 -4.19
CA ILE A 100 14.95 -5.97 -5.09
C ILE A 100 14.99 -7.40 -4.60
N GLY A 101 15.36 -8.30 -5.50
CA GLY A 101 15.42 -9.70 -5.18
C GLY A 101 14.04 -10.30 -5.10
N ARG A 102 13.88 -11.19 -4.15
CA ARG A 102 12.64 -11.92 -3.99
C ARG A 102 11.60 -11.07 -3.27
N ILE A 103 10.53 -10.76 -3.98
CA ILE A 103 9.41 -10.06 -3.36
C ILE A 103 8.49 -11.13 -2.80
N ASN A 104 8.44 -11.17 -1.47
CA ASN A 104 7.78 -12.25 -0.76
C ASN A 104 6.29 -12.01 -0.56
N SER A 105 5.48 -12.62 -1.39
CA SER A 105 4.04 -12.53 -1.28
C SER A 105 3.46 -13.37 -0.14
N LYS A 106 4.29 -14.11 0.58
CA LYS A 106 3.80 -14.79 1.78
C LYS A 106 3.48 -13.78 2.86
N ARG A 107 4.12 -12.64 2.81
CA ARG A 107 3.72 -11.54 3.64
C ARG A 107 2.42 -10.97 3.13
N GLY A 108 1.78 -11.69 2.27
CA GLY A 108 0.46 -11.41 1.75
C GLY A 108 -0.64 -11.44 2.78
N ARG A 109 -0.32 -11.77 3.99
CA ARG A 109 -1.25 -11.47 5.06
C ARG A 109 -1.35 -9.97 5.29
N TYR A 110 -0.54 -9.20 4.61
CA TYR A 110 -0.85 -7.80 4.40
C TYR A 110 -2.06 -7.79 3.51
N LYS A 111 -3.19 -7.56 4.08
CA LYS A 111 -4.41 -7.74 3.34
C LYS A 111 -4.92 -6.45 2.79
N THR A 112 -5.53 -6.59 1.63
CA THR A 112 -6.39 -5.53 1.15
C THR A 112 -7.82 -5.98 1.42
N LYS A 113 -8.74 -5.05 1.51
CA LYS A 113 -10.14 -5.38 1.77
C LYS A 113 -10.74 -6.22 0.67
N ALA A 114 -10.30 -6.06 -0.54
CA ALA A 114 -10.83 -6.80 -1.67
C ALA A 114 -10.04 -8.07 -1.94
N GLY A 115 -8.99 -8.28 -1.21
CA GLY A 115 -8.12 -9.42 -1.49
C GLY A 115 -8.32 -10.60 -0.57
#